data_3f8d1977da0b783d8e1c1ac20f37b364
#
_entry.id   3f8d1977da0b783d8e1c1ac20f37b364
#
_cell.length_a   1.000
_cell.length_b   1.000
_cell.length_c   1.000
_cell.angle_alpha   90.00
_cell.angle_beta   90.00
_cell.angle_gamma   90.00
#
_symmetry.space_group_name_H-M   'P 1'
#
loop_
_entity.id
_entity.type
_entity.pdbx_description
1 polymer ?
#
loop_
_entity_poly.entity_id
_entity_poly.type
_entity_poly.pdbx_seq_one_letter_code
_entity_poly.pdbx_strand_id
1 'polypeptide(L)'
;MSIEILEAPPGATLQDAGRPGLLAQSIPPSGPLDPVAHAAANRAVGNDPGACAIEVPLGRMRVRALGEVLASIDGQAPVRLREGDELTVEPGPSAVRYLALAGGIDVPLVLGSRSTLLTARMGGLEGRPVRKGDRLPLGPTPAPSFAPTTPTLAPAPEDPCLLEALPGPHLARLSPPARAALFETEWVVSRLGDRVGVRLEGAKVPREGVDLAGPMPMVRGAVQLTTDGTPIVLGPDHPATGGYPVALVLTRAAQARFARMRPGKRVRFVLVGG
;
A
#
# COMPACT_ATOMS: atom_id res chain seq x y z
N MET A 1 -6.27 -19.11 -18.56
CA MET A 1 -4.83 -19.13 -18.18
C MET A 1 -4.71 -18.99 -16.67
N SER A 2 -3.61 -19.47 -16.07
CA SER A 2 -3.41 -19.35 -14.62
C SER A 2 -1.92 -19.37 -14.30
N ILE A 3 -1.56 -18.99 -13.07
CA ILE A 3 -0.23 -19.16 -12.50
C ILE A 3 -0.30 -19.97 -11.22
N GLU A 4 0.80 -20.60 -10.84
CA GLU A 4 1.00 -21.29 -9.57
C GLU A 4 1.99 -20.51 -8.70
N ILE A 5 1.69 -20.35 -7.42
CA ILE A 5 2.58 -19.73 -6.44
C ILE A 5 3.55 -20.79 -5.90
N LEU A 6 4.84 -20.62 -6.18
CA LEU A 6 5.90 -21.52 -5.69
C LEU A 6 6.46 -21.07 -4.35
N GLU A 7 6.48 -19.74 -4.12
CA GLU A 7 6.96 -19.11 -2.90
C GLU A 7 6.25 -17.76 -2.73
N ALA A 8 5.83 -17.42 -1.52
CA ALA A 8 5.22 -16.13 -1.20
C ALA A 8 5.72 -15.64 0.16
N PRO A 9 6.07 -14.34 0.29
CA PRO A 9 6.40 -13.77 1.58
C PRO A 9 5.12 -13.62 2.43
N PRO A 10 5.26 -13.58 3.77
CA PRO A 10 4.14 -13.27 4.66
C PRO A 10 3.48 -11.94 4.26
N GLY A 11 2.16 -11.92 4.24
CA GLY A 11 1.39 -10.71 3.91
C GLY A 11 1.23 -10.40 2.42
N ALA A 12 1.72 -11.25 1.50
CA ALA A 12 1.42 -11.09 0.07
C ALA A 12 -0.09 -11.20 -0.17
N THR A 13 -0.67 -10.24 -0.90
CA THR A 13 -2.12 -10.13 -1.10
C THR A 13 -2.46 -9.79 -2.54
N LEU A 14 -3.71 -10.05 -2.92
CA LEU A 14 -4.28 -9.59 -4.18
C LEU A 14 -4.88 -8.20 -3.97
N GLN A 15 -4.50 -7.25 -4.82
CA GLN A 15 -5.00 -5.89 -4.74
C GLN A 15 -5.39 -5.38 -6.14
N ASP A 16 -6.58 -4.78 -6.22
CA ASP A 16 -7.08 -4.01 -7.36
C ASP A 16 -7.24 -2.53 -6.94
N ALA A 17 -8.05 -1.74 -7.64
CA ALA A 17 -8.30 -0.34 -7.27
C ALA A 17 -8.96 -0.14 -5.88
N GLY A 18 -9.38 -1.22 -5.23
CA GLY A 18 -10.07 -1.18 -3.94
C GLY A 18 -11.58 -0.99 -4.08
N ARG A 19 -12.27 -0.79 -2.93
CA ARG A 19 -13.73 -0.62 -2.82
C ARG A 19 -14.10 0.71 -2.16
N PRO A 20 -13.92 1.84 -2.87
CA PRO A 20 -14.24 3.16 -2.31
C PRO A 20 -15.73 3.31 -2.03
N GLY A 21 -16.09 4.25 -1.14
CA GLY A 21 -17.47 4.61 -0.85
C GLY A 21 -18.16 3.81 0.26
N LEU A 22 -17.47 2.83 0.87
CA LEU A 22 -18.07 1.95 1.88
C LEU A 22 -17.66 2.28 3.33
N LEU A 23 -16.96 3.38 3.56
CA LEU A 23 -16.53 3.77 4.92
C LEU A 23 -17.70 4.00 5.88
N ALA A 24 -18.86 4.47 5.38
CA ALA A 24 -20.07 4.63 6.20
C ALA A 24 -20.61 3.29 6.72
N GLN A 25 -20.28 2.18 6.05
CA GLN A 25 -20.58 0.80 6.46
C GLN A 25 -19.42 0.16 7.26
N SER A 26 -18.46 0.96 7.70
CA SER A 26 -17.26 0.52 8.42
C SER A 26 -16.35 -0.41 7.58
N ILE A 27 -16.42 -0.35 6.26
CA ILE A 27 -15.58 -1.13 5.36
C ILE A 27 -14.51 -0.22 4.76
N PRO A 28 -13.23 -0.46 5.05
CA PRO A 28 -12.13 0.33 4.49
C PRO A 28 -11.99 0.10 2.98
N PRO A 29 -11.44 1.09 2.25
CA PRO A 29 -11.34 0.99 0.79
C PRO A 29 -10.39 -0.11 0.29
N SER A 30 -9.41 -0.52 1.07
CA SER A 30 -8.33 -1.43 0.63
C SER A 30 -7.58 -0.88 -0.59
N GLY A 31 -7.21 -1.73 -1.54
CA GLY A 31 -6.42 -1.33 -2.70
C GLY A 31 -4.92 -1.30 -2.40
N PRO A 32 -4.08 -0.91 -3.36
CA PRO A 32 -2.64 -1.02 -3.25
C PRO A 32 -2.04 -0.03 -2.24
N LEU A 33 -0.97 -0.44 -1.55
CA LEU A 33 -0.15 0.44 -0.71
C LEU A 33 0.50 1.57 -1.53
N ASP A 34 1.05 1.25 -2.71
CA ASP A 34 1.54 2.21 -3.69
C ASP A 34 0.70 2.14 -4.98
N PRO A 35 -0.32 2.99 -5.14
CA PRO A 35 -1.16 3.00 -6.34
C PRO A 35 -0.39 3.33 -7.63
N VAL A 36 0.73 4.05 -7.51
CA VAL A 36 1.53 4.45 -8.68
C VAL A 36 2.28 3.25 -9.25
N ALA A 37 2.99 2.50 -8.40
CA ALA A 37 3.71 1.29 -8.80
C ALA A 37 2.75 0.19 -9.27
N HIS A 38 1.62 0.01 -8.59
CA HIS A 38 0.56 -0.93 -8.99
C HIS A 38 0.02 -0.62 -10.40
N ALA A 39 -0.37 0.64 -10.64
CA ALA A 39 -0.86 1.07 -11.94
C ALA A 39 0.20 0.96 -13.04
N ALA A 40 1.47 1.24 -12.71
CA ALA A 40 2.59 1.08 -13.63
C ALA A 40 2.78 -0.38 -14.06
N ALA A 41 2.75 -1.32 -13.09
CA ALA A 41 2.86 -2.75 -13.37
C ALA A 41 1.73 -3.24 -14.29
N ASN A 42 0.49 -2.82 -14.03
CA ASN A 42 -0.66 -3.18 -14.86
C ASN A 42 -0.58 -2.60 -16.28
N ARG A 43 -0.23 -1.32 -16.42
CA ARG A 43 -0.07 -0.70 -17.76
C ARG A 43 1.00 -1.39 -18.59
N ALA A 44 2.09 -1.81 -17.98
CA ALA A 44 3.19 -2.47 -18.68
C ALA A 44 2.77 -3.78 -19.38
N VAL A 45 1.75 -4.47 -18.86
CA VAL A 45 1.20 -5.69 -19.47
C VAL A 45 -0.11 -5.46 -20.23
N GLY A 46 -0.50 -4.18 -20.44
CA GLY A 46 -1.71 -3.81 -21.20
C GLY A 46 -3.01 -3.91 -20.41
N ASN A 47 -2.97 -4.07 -19.10
CA ASN A 47 -4.16 -4.09 -18.25
C ASN A 47 -4.69 -2.68 -17.97
N ASP A 48 -5.97 -2.61 -17.54
CA ASP A 48 -6.47 -1.45 -16.83
C ASP A 48 -5.55 -1.14 -15.61
N PRO A 49 -5.22 0.14 -15.33
CA PRO A 49 -4.38 0.51 -14.21
C PRO A 49 -4.84 -0.01 -12.85
N GLY A 50 -6.14 -0.24 -12.70
CA GLY A 50 -6.76 -0.76 -11.49
C GLY A 50 -6.97 -2.28 -11.48
N ALA A 51 -6.49 -3.01 -12.48
CA ALA A 51 -6.65 -4.46 -12.55
C ALA A 51 -5.99 -5.16 -11.36
N CYS A 52 -6.52 -6.32 -10.99
CA CYS A 52 -6.02 -7.08 -9.86
C CYS A 52 -4.60 -7.62 -10.13
N ALA A 53 -3.67 -7.29 -9.22
CA ALA A 53 -2.28 -7.70 -9.24
C ALA A 53 -1.86 -8.26 -7.86
N ILE A 54 -0.69 -8.88 -7.78
CA ILE A 54 -0.14 -9.34 -6.51
C ILE A 54 0.68 -8.22 -5.88
N GLU A 55 0.31 -7.81 -4.69
CA GLU A 55 1.10 -6.95 -3.81
C GLU A 55 2.05 -7.82 -3.00
N VAL A 56 3.35 -7.61 -3.18
CA VAL A 56 4.44 -8.40 -2.59
C VAL A 56 5.17 -7.52 -1.58
N PRO A 57 4.89 -7.64 -0.27
CA PRO A 57 5.65 -6.94 0.76
C PRO A 57 7.03 -7.57 0.92
N LEU A 58 7.89 -6.90 1.67
CA LEU A 58 9.24 -7.29 2.04
C LEU A 58 9.54 -8.80 1.92
N GLY A 59 10.10 -9.27 0.81
CA GLY A 59 10.45 -10.68 0.64
C GLY A 59 10.51 -11.11 -0.82
N ARG A 60 10.75 -12.39 -1.01
CA ARG A 60 10.80 -13.03 -2.32
C ARG A 60 9.46 -13.67 -2.65
N MET A 61 9.04 -13.55 -3.91
CA MET A 61 7.93 -14.32 -4.46
C MET A 61 8.38 -15.05 -5.72
N ARG A 62 7.98 -16.30 -5.86
CA ARG A 62 8.18 -17.08 -7.09
C ARG A 62 6.86 -17.61 -7.60
N VAL A 63 6.67 -17.49 -8.90
CA VAL A 63 5.48 -17.99 -9.60
C VAL A 63 5.89 -18.84 -10.79
N ARG A 64 5.03 -19.79 -11.17
CA ARG A 64 5.16 -20.60 -12.39
C ARG A 64 3.98 -20.31 -13.30
N ALA A 65 4.24 -20.09 -14.56
CA ALA A 65 3.20 -19.94 -15.57
C ALA A 65 2.60 -21.33 -15.91
N LEU A 66 1.28 -21.41 -15.93
CA LEU A 66 0.52 -22.59 -16.36
C LEU A 66 -0.15 -22.35 -17.73
N GLY A 67 0.54 -21.61 -18.58
CA GLY A 67 0.16 -21.21 -19.92
C GLY A 67 0.94 -19.94 -20.31
N GLU A 68 0.80 -19.46 -21.55
CA GLU A 68 1.55 -18.28 -21.99
C GLU A 68 0.96 -17.00 -21.39
N VAL A 69 1.79 -16.15 -20.75
CA VAL A 69 1.36 -14.89 -20.13
C VAL A 69 2.47 -13.83 -20.18
N LEU A 70 2.08 -12.55 -20.31
CA LEU A 70 2.97 -11.42 -20.05
C LEU A 70 2.92 -11.04 -18.57
N ALA A 71 4.09 -10.80 -17.99
CA ALA A 71 4.24 -10.39 -16.60
C ALA A 71 5.10 -9.13 -16.50
N SER A 72 4.77 -8.23 -15.59
CA SER A 72 5.62 -7.07 -15.26
C SER A 72 5.72 -6.91 -13.75
N ILE A 73 6.93 -6.56 -13.30
CA ILE A 73 7.21 -6.24 -11.90
C ILE A 73 7.40 -4.72 -11.81
N ASP A 74 6.56 -4.04 -11.01
CA ASP A 74 6.60 -2.57 -10.76
C ASP A 74 6.57 -1.70 -12.03
N GLY A 75 6.11 -2.21 -13.15
CA GLY A 75 6.11 -1.49 -14.42
C GLY A 75 7.40 -1.62 -15.23
N GLN A 76 8.31 -2.51 -14.86
CA GLN A 76 9.46 -2.86 -15.72
C GLN A 76 8.97 -3.43 -17.05
N ALA A 77 9.88 -3.48 -18.05
CA ALA A 77 9.59 -4.09 -19.34
C ALA A 77 8.95 -5.48 -19.15
N PRO A 78 7.83 -5.75 -19.82
CA PRO A 78 7.12 -7.00 -19.62
C PRO A 78 7.94 -8.19 -20.13
N VAL A 79 7.87 -9.28 -19.37
CA VAL A 79 8.49 -10.56 -19.71
C VAL A 79 7.40 -11.52 -20.17
N ARG A 80 7.63 -12.19 -21.31
CA ARG A 80 6.75 -13.26 -21.80
C ARG A 80 7.17 -14.57 -21.12
N LEU A 81 6.25 -15.17 -20.40
CA LEU A 81 6.41 -16.48 -19.79
C LEU A 81 5.63 -17.51 -20.62
N ARG A 82 6.26 -18.63 -20.91
CA ARG A 82 5.62 -19.83 -21.49
C ARG A 82 5.17 -20.77 -20.39
N GLU A 83 4.38 -21.74 -20.73
CA GLU A 83 4.00 -22.79 -19.78
C GLU A 83 5.24 -23.47 -19.17
N GLY A 84 5.26 -23.55 -17.84
CA GLY A 84 6.39 -24.09 -17.06
C GLY A 84 7.46 -23.06 -16.68
N ASP A 85 7.51 -21.90 -17.32
CA ASP A 85 8.49 -20.85 -16.97
C ASP A 85 8.21 -20.29 -15.56
N GLU A 86 9.30 -19.99 -14.86
CA GLU A 86 9.24 -19.39 -13.51
C GLU A 86 9.69 -17.93 -13.54
N LEU A 87 9.02 -17.09 -12.76
CA LEU A 87 9.40 -15.71 -12.53
C LEU A 87 9.59 -15.46 -11.04
N THR A 88 10.67 -14.77 -10.70
CA THR A 88 10.96 -14.37 -9.33
C THR A 88 10.86 -12.87 -9.16
N VAL A 89 10.07 -12.44 -8.18
CA VAL A 89 10.08 -11.08 -7.66
C VAL A 89 11.06 -11.06 -6.50
N GLU A 90 12.27 -10.56 -6.77
CA GLU A 90 13.31 -10.44 -5.74
C GLU A 90 13.02 -9.25 -4.81
N PRO A 91 13.44 -9.32 -3.53
CA PRO A 91 13.41 -8.17 -2.66
C PRO A 91 14.15 -6.99 -3.29
N GLY A 92 13.53 -5.81 -3.28
CA GLY A 92 14.09 -4.59 -3.85
C GLY A 92 14.33 -3.51 -2.80
N PRO A 93 14.72 -2.30 -3.23
CA PRO A 93 14.87 -1.15 -2.34
C PRO A 93 13.53 -0.67 -1.76
N SER A 94 12.41 -0.95 -2.43
CA SER A 94 11.05 -0.65 -1.95
C SER A 94 10.56 -1.68 -0.92
N ALA A 95 9.75 -1.23 0.04
CA ALA A 95 9.09 -2.11 1.00
C ALA A 95 7.97 -2.95 0.38
N VAL A 96 7.41 -2.52 -0.75
CA VAL A 96 6.35 -3.21 -1.48
C VAL A 96 6.67 -3.25 -2.96
N ARG A 97 6.33 -4.36 -3.61
CA ARG A 97 6.46 -4.57 -5.04
C ARG A 97 5.15 -5.10 -5.63
N TYR A 98 4.95 -4.96 -6.92
CA TYR A 98 3.76 -5.44 -7.62
C TYR A 98 4.12 -6.34 -8.78
N LEU A 99 3.49 -7.53 -8.80
CA LEU A 99 3.53 -8.44 -9.94
C LEU A 99 2.18 -8.35 -10.66
N ALA A 100 2.17 -7.75 -11.84
CA ALA A 100 1.02 -7.73 -12.74
C ALA A 100 1.18 -8.76 -13.84
N LEU A 101 0.06 -9.38 -14.21
CA LEU A 101 -0.05 -10.40 -15.24
C LEU A 101 -1.10 -9.95 -16.26
N ALA A 102 -0.84 -10.16 -17.55
CA ALA A 102 -1.80 -9.79 -18.60
C ALA A 102 -3.15 -10.49 -18.38
N GLY A 103 -4.23 -9.70 -18.46
CA GLY A 103 -5.59 -10.13 -18.12
C GLY A 103 -5.97 -9.87 -16.65
N GLY A 104 -5.00 -9.57 -15.78
CA GLY A 104 -5.22 -9.43 -14.34
C GLY A 104 -5.57 -10.75 -13.66
N ILE A 105 -5.58 -10.78 -12.34
CA ILE A 105 -5.99 -11.96 -11.57
C ILE A 105 -7.51 -11.97 -11.45
N ASP A 106 -8.13 -13.06 -11.88
CA ASP A 106 -9.59 -13.20 -11.97
C ASP A 106 -10.15 -14.04 -10.82
N VAL A 107 -10.16 -13.45 -9.64
CA VAL A 107 -10.86 -13.99 -8.46
C VAL A 107 -12.21 -13.30 -8.28
N PRO A 108 -13.16 -13.88 -7.52
CA PRO A 108 -14.48 -13.28 -7.33
C PRO A 108 -14.42 -11.86 -6.77
N LEU A 109 -15.31 -11.00 -7.27
CA LEU A 109 -15.52 -9.67 -6.71
C LEU A 109 -16.28 -9.76 -5.38
N VAL A 110 -15.79 -9.05 -4.37
CA VAL A 110 -16.47 -8.88 -3.09
C VAL A 110 -16.70 -7.39 -2.87
N LEU A 111 -17.96 -6.97 -2.84
CA LEU A 111 -18.34 -5.56 -2.78
C LEU A 111 -17.68 -4.71 -3.88
N GLY A 112 -17.66 -5.25 -5.10
CA GLY A 112 -17.14 -4.55 -6.27
C GLY A 112 -15.61 -4.55 -6.42
N SER A 113 -14.86 -5.25 -5.57
CA SER A 113 -13.39 -5.29 -5.60
C SER A 113 -12.84 -6.69 -5.36
N ARG A 114 -11.67 -6.97 -5.96
CA ARG A 114 -10.85 -8.16 -5.71
C ARG A 114 -9.81 -7.94 -4.60
N SER A 115 -9.69 -6.72 -4.07
CA SER A 115 -8.70 -6.43 -3.02
C SER A 115 -8.93 -7.25 -1.76
N THR A 116 -7.85 -7.83 -1.25
CA THR A 116 -7.84 -8.54 0.04
C THR A 116 -7.90 -7.53 1.18
N LEU A 117 -8.85 -7.69 2.08
CA LEU A 117 -8.93 -7.03 3.38
C LEU A 117 -8.74 -8.09 4.46
N LEU A 118 -7.53 -8.18 5.00
CA LEU A 118 -7.14 -9.25 5.94
C LEU A 118 -7.92 -9.18 7.26
N THR A 119 -8.16 -7.99 7.78
CA THR A 119 -8.85 -7.77 9.06
C THR A 119 -10.30 -8.27 9.05
N ALA A 120 -10.97 -8.20 7.90
CA ALA A 120 -12.34 -8.69 7.72
C ALA A 120 -12.43 -10.03 6.99
N ARG A 121 -11.30 -10.66 6.63
CA ARG A 121 -11.22 -11.88 5.83
C ARG A 121 -12.08 -11.78 4.56
N MET A 122 -11.87 -10.72 3.79
CA MET A 122 -12.72 -10.36 2.64
C MET A 122 -11.89 -10.18 1.37
N GLY A 123 -12.43 -10.55 0.22
CA GLY A 123 -11.82 -10.39 -1.09
C GLY A 123 -10.58 -11.26 -1.32
N GLY A 124 -9.91 -11.04 -2.43
CA GLY A 124 -8.73 -11.82 -2.82
C GLY A 124 -8.99 -13.33 -2.84
N LEU A 125 -8.09 -14.09 -2.24
CA LEU A 125 -8.24 -15.51 -1.98
C LEU A 125 -8.90 -15.71 -0.62
N GLU A 126 -10.23 -15.63 -0.56
CA GLU A 126 -11.02 -15.87 0.66
C GLU A 126 -10.56 -15.00 1.85
N GLY A 127 -10.12 -13.77 1.58
CA GLY A 127 -9.67 -12.83 2.60
C GLY A 127 -8.36 -13.20 3.30
N ARG A 128 -7.55 -14.07 2.72
CA ARG A 128 -6.26 -14.50 3.25
C ARG A 128 -5.07 -14.07 2.38
N PRO A 129 -3.85 -14.08 2.92
CA PRO A 129 -2.65 -13.91 2.11
C PRO A 129 -2.49 -15.02 1.07
N VAL A 130 -1.80 -14.68 -0.01
CA VAL A 130 -1.32 -15.63 -1.01
C VAL A 130 -0.25 -16.52 -0.40
N ARG A 131 -0.24 -17.81 -0.72
CA ARG A 131 0.71 -18.79 -0.18
C ARG A 131 1.15 -19.78 -1.25
N LYS A 132 2.25 -20.47 -0.98
CA LYS A 132 2.74 -21.56 -1.83
C LYS A 132 1.64 -22.59 -2.12
N GLY A 133 1.54 -23.00 -3.38
CA GLY A 133 0.56 -23.95 -3.89
C GLY A 133 -0.75 -23.32 -4.38
N ASP A 134 -0.97 -22.00 -4.14
CA ASP A 134 -2.15 -21.35 -4.69
C ASP A 134 -2.06 -21.28 -6.21
N ARG A 135 -3.20 -21.51 -6.87
CA ARG A 135 -3.36 -21.32 -8.31
C ARG A 135 -4.28 -20.14 -8.55
N LEU A 136 -3.77 -19.16 -9.28
CA LEU A 136 -4.46 -17.90 -9.56
C LEU A 136 -4.94 -17.92 -11.01
N PRO A 137 -6.26 -17.90 -11.25
CA PRO A 137 -6.81 -17.74 -12.59
C PRO A 137 -6.52 -16.32 -13.09
N LEU A 138 -6.30 -16.20 -14.41
CA LEU A 138 -6.13 -14.93 -15.11
C LEU A 138 -7.34 -14.66 -15.97
N GLY A 139 -7.74 -13.39 -16.01
CA GLY A 139 -8.80 -12.92 -16.90
C GLY A 139 -8.38 -12.95 -18.38
N PRO A 140 -9.30 -12.61 -19.26
CA PRO A 140 -9.00 -12.49 -20.68
C PRO A 140 -7.96 -11.38 -20.90
N THR A 141 -6.95 -11.68 -21.73
CA THR A 141 -5.95 -10.67 -22.11
C THR A 141 -6.65 -9.58 -22.89
N PRO A 142 -6.63 -8.31 -22.46
CA PRO A 142 -7.24 -7.23 -23.21
C PRO A 142 -6.52 -7.10 -24.57
N ALA A 143 -7.28 -6.73 -25.60
CA ALA A 143 -6.65 -6.26 -26.82
C ALA A 143 -5.75 -5.07 -26.45
N PRO A 144 -4.54 -4.96 -27.00
CA PRO A 144 -3.60 -3.90 -26.64
C PRO A 144 -4.20 -2.54 -26.94
N SER A 145 -4.88 -1.95 -25.97
CA SER A 145 -5.51 -0.63 -26.05
C SER A 145 -4.58 0.51 -25.71
N PHE A 146 -3.41 0.19 -25.15
CA PHE A 146 -2.35 1.15 -24.82
C PHE A 146 -1.03 0.65 -25.39
N ALA A 147 -0.30 1.54 -26.09
CA ALA A 147 1.11 1.27 -26.36
C ALA A 147 1.80 1.02 -25.01
N PRO A 148 2.58 -0.07 -24.87
CA PRO A 148 3.31 -0.32 -23.64
C PRO A 148 4.27 0.85 -23.38
N THR A 149 3.82 1.79 -22.57
CA THR A 149 4.72 2.82 -22.06
C THR A 149 5.53 2.15 -20.95
N THR A 150 6.84 2.08 -21.12
CA THR A 150 7.74 1.69 -20.03
C THR A 150 7.68 2.83 -18.99
N PRO A 151 6.94 2.69 -17.90
CA PRO A 151 6.92 3.73 -16.90
C PRO A 151 8.31 3.77 -16.26
N THR A 152 8.87 4.96 -16.14
CA THR A 152 10.07 5.14 -15.35
C THR A 152 9.73 4.76 -13.91
N LEU A 153 10.36 3.71 -13.39
CA LEU A 153 10.27 3.36 -11.96
C LEU A 153 10.66 4.60 -11.16
N ALA A 154 9.76 5.01 -10.28
CA ALA A 154 10.13 6.06 -9.34
C ALA A 154 11.33 5.59 -8.50
N PRO A 155 12.38 6.41 -8.36
CA PRO A 155 13.56 6.04 -7.59
C PRO A 155 13.18 5.66 -6.15
N ALA A 156 14.05 4.90 -5.48
CA ALA A 156 13.89 4.66 -4.04
C ALA A 156 13.80 6.01 -3.32
N PRO A 157 12.91 6.13 -2.32
CA PRO A 157 12.81 7.36 -1.55
C PRO A 157 14.15 7.71 -0.89
N GLU A 158 14.45 8.99 -0.82
CA GLU A 158 15.62 9.50 -0.09
C GLU A 158 15.56 9.11 1.40
N ASP A 159 16.67 9.23 2.11
CA ASP A 159 16.76 8.94 3.54
C ASP A 159 17.49 10.10 4.26
N PRO A 160 16.80 10.98 5.00
CA PRO A 160 15.38 10.95 5.34
C PRO A 160 14.46 11.33 4.17
N CYS A 161 13.34 10.62 4.05
CA CYS A 161 12.29 10.94 3.08
C CYS A 161 11.41 12.07 3.60
N LEU A 162 11.27 13.15 2.83
CA LEU A 162 10.33 14.22 3.15
C LEU A 162 8.91 13.80 2.76
N LEU A 163 8.01 13.86 3.72
CA LEU A 163 6.60 13.51 3.56
C LEU A 163 5.74 14.76 3.67
N GLU A 164 5.29 15.27 2.54
CA GLU A 164 4.38 16.40 2.49
C GLU A 164 3.03 16.03 3.07
N ALA A 165 2.56 16.87 3.98
CA ALA A 165 1.31 16.68 4.68
C ALA A 165 0.49 17.96 4.75
N LEU A 166 -0.82 17.79 4.75
CA LEU A 166 -1.79 18.83 5.08
C LEU A 166 -2.00 18.87 6.60
N PRO A 167 -2.36 20.04 7.17
CA PRO A 167 -2.77 20.13 8.56
C PRO A 167 -3.96 19.21 8.83
N GLY A 168 -3.83 18.34 9.83
CA GLY A 168 -4.95 17.56 10.34
C GLY A 168 -5.83 18.42 11.30
N PRO A 169 -7.04 17.96 11.63
CA PRO A 169 -8.00 18.73 12.42
C PRO A 169 -7.51 19.06 13.85
N HIS A 170 -6.47 18.38 14.34
CA HIS A 170 -5.96 18.57 15.69
C HIS A 170 -4.57 19.23 15.72
N LEU A 171 -3.96 19.55 14.58
CA LEU A 171 -2.64 20.19 14.54
C LEU A 171 -2.64 21.52 15.30
N ALA A 172 -3.70 22.34 15.12
CA ALA A 172 -3.80 23.63 15.76
C ALA A 172 -3.91 23.56 17.31
N ARG A 173 -4.34 22.40 17.84
CA ARG A 173 -4.46 22.16 19.28
C ARG A 173 -3.17 21.69 19.94
N LEU A 174 -2.18 21.26 19.15
CA LEU A 174 -0.86 20.87 19.67
C LEU A 174 -0.13 22.09 20.20
N SER A 175 0.49 21.94 21.36
CA SER A 175 1.39 22.97 21.94
C SER A 175 2.60 23.24 21.03
N PRO A 176 3.27 24.41 21.14
CA PRO A 176 4.47 24.66 20.36
C PRO A 176 5.57 23.59 20.49
N PRO A 177 5.89 23.06 21.70
CA PRO A 177 6.82 21.95 21.82
C PRO A 177 6.37 20.66 21.10
N ALA A 178 5.06 20.36 21.13
CA ALA A 178 4.51 19.18 20.42
C ALA A 178 4.63 19.33 18.90
N ARG A 179 4.39 20.51 18.37
CA ARG A 179 4.60 20.79 16.94
C ARG A 179 6.07 20.70 16.56
N ALA A 180 6.97 21.28 17.37
CA ALA A 180 8.40 21.16 17.14
C ALA A 180 8.82 19.68 17.12
N ALA A 181 8.42 18.89 18.10
CA ALA A 181 8.69 17.45 18.13
C ALA A 181 8.16 16.73 16.88
N LEU A 182 6.98 17.10 16.38
CA LEU A 182 6.38 16.46 15.21
C LEU A 182 7.15 16.73 13.91
N PHE A 183 7.66 17.95 13.70
CA PHE A 183 8.27 18.39 12.45
C PHE A 183 9.81 18.32 12.44
N GLU A 184 10.45 18.46 13.59
CA GLU A 184 11.90 18.46 13.69
C GLU A 184 12.50 17.07 13.89
N THR A 185 11.68 16.10 14.34
CA THR A 185 12.15 14.72 14.53
C THR A 185 12.32 14.02 13.18
N GLU A 186 13.45 13.35 13.00
CA GLU A 186 13.61 12.32 11.99
C GLU A 186 13.01 11.01 12.51
N TRP A 187 11.84 10.67 12.00
CA TRP A 187 11.10 9.48 12.42
C TRP A 187 11.64 8.24 11.73
N VAL A 188 11.80 7.16 12.47
CA VAL A 188 12.20 5.86 11.92
C VAL A 188 10.95 5.01 11.65
N VAL A 189 10.83 4.47 10.44
CA VAL A 189 9.75 3.56 10.08
C VAL A 189 9.89 2.27 10.86
N SER A 190 8.92 1.96 11.71
CA SER A 190 8.94 0.77 12.57
C SER A 190 8.75 -0.53 11.77
N ARG A 191 9.21 -1.64 12.35
CA ARG A 191 8.85 -2.98 11.90
C ARG A 191 7.42 -3.37 12.31
N LEU A 192 6.83 -2.65 13.26
CA LEU A 192 5.46 -2.83 13.72
C LEU A 192 4.52 -2.02 12.84
N GLY A 193 4.16 -2.59 11.71
CA GLY A 193 3.25 -1.97 10.76
C GLY A 193 2.69 -2.98 9.78
N ASP A 194 1.50 -2.67 9.29
CA ASP A 194 0.79 -3.45 8.29
C ASP A 194 -0.01 -2.51 7.36
N ARG A 195 -0.96 -3.06 6.65
CA ARG A 195 -1.84 -2.30 5.76
C ARG A 195 -2.84 -1.39 6.48
N VAL A 196 -3.06 -1.59 7.79
CA VAL A 196 -3.90 -0.71 8.63
C VAL A 196 -3.17 0.56 8.99
N GLY A 197 -1.89 0.43 9.39
CA GLY A 197 -1.06 1.57 9.73
C GLY A 197 0.35 1.19 10.17
N VAL A 198 1.26 2.12 10.03
CA VAL A 198 2.68 1.95 10.37
C VAL A 198 3.07 2.93 11.47
N ARG A 199 3.62 2.40 12.56
CA ARG A 199 4.18 3.21 13.64
C ARG A 199 5.48 3.86 13.22
N LEU A 200 5.75 5.05 13.78
CA LEU A 200 7.02 5.75 13.62
C LEU A 200 7.71 5.81 14.98
N GLU A 201 8.98 5.44 15.00
CA GLU A 201 9.84 5.46 16.20
C GLU A 201 10.63 6.77 16.22
N GLY A 202 10.76 7.39 17.41
CA GLY A 202 11.45 8.67 17.59
C GLY A 202 11.06 9.36 18.89
N ALA A 203 11.13 10.67 18.88
CA ALA A 203 10.68 11.49 20.02
C ALA A 203 9.19 11.26 20.30
N LYS A 204 8.77 11.42 21.54
CA LYS A 204 7.35 11.42 21.87
C LYS A 204 6.75 12.81 21.64
N VAL A 205 5.64 12.87 20.92
CA VAL A 205 4.90 14.12 20.73
C VAL A 205 4.02 14.37 21.95
N PRO A 206 4.28 15.42 22.74
CA PRO A 206 3.39 15.78 23.84
C PRO A 206 1.96 16.02 23.33
N ARG A 207 0.94 15.49 24.01
CA ARG A 207 -0.45 15.60 23.55
C ARG A 207 -1.45 16.10 24.61
N GLU A 208 -0.96 16.80 25.63
CA GLU A 208 -1.80 17.35 26.67
C GLU A 208 -2.89 18.26 26.05
N GLY A 209 -4.13 18.06 26.48
CA GLY A 209 -5.28 18.83 26.02
C GLY A 209 -5.75 18.56 24.60
N VAL A 210 -5.24 17.51 23.93
CA VAL A 210 -5.60 17.14 22.55
C VAL A 210 -6.46 15.88 22.47
N ASP A 211 -6.84 15.31 23.62
CA ASP A 211 -7.71 14.13 23.66
C ASP A 211 -9.06 14.40 23.02
N LEU A 212 -9.60 13.37 22.36
CA LEU A 212 -10.88 13.45 21.69
C LEU A 212 -12.01 13.12 22.66
N ALA A 213 -13.15 13.82 22.54
CA ALA A 213 -14.36 13.50 23.28
C ALA A 213 -15.01 12.17 22.80
N GLY A 214 -14.64 11.68 21.62
CA GLY A 214 -15.16 10.44 21.04
C GLY A 214 -14.45 10.11 19.72
N PRO A 215 -14.76 8.95 19.11
CA PRO A 215 -14.16 8.54 17.84
C PRO A 215 -14.61 9.49 16.71
N MET A 216 -13.71 9.68 15.74
CA MET A 216 -13.96 10.48 14.55
C MET A 216 -13.67 9.69 13.27
N PRO A 217 -14.24 10.09 12.11
CA PRO A 217 -13.93 9.47 10.82
C PRO A 217 -12.43 9.53 10.50
N MET A 218 -11.91 8.42 9.96
CA MET A 218 -10.51 8.29 9.56
C MET A 218 -10.36 8.31 8.04
N VAL A 219 -9.19 8.72 7.58
CA VAL A 219 -8.81 8.69 6.17
C VAL A 219 -7.43 8.08 6.02
N ARG A 220 -7.18 7.48 4.87
CA ARG A 220 -5.84 7.01 4.51
C ARG A 220 -4.83 8.16 4.52
N GLY A 221 -3.64 7.91 5.04
CA GLY A 221 -2.59 8.93 5.17
C GLY A 221 -2.73 9.81 6.42
N ALA A 222 -3.77 9.63 7.24
CA ALA A 222 -3.85 10.31 8.52
C ALA A 222 -2.68 9.90 9.42
N VAL A 223 -2.05 10.90 10.06
CA VAL A 223 -1.01 10.71 11.07
C VAL A 223 -1.65 10.93 12.44
N GLN A 224 -1.94 9.82 13.10
CA GLN A 224 -2.51 9.80 14.43
C GLN A 224 -1.43 9.83 15.52
N LEU A 225 -1.71 10.47 16.64
CA LEU A 225 -0.86 10.45 17.83
C LEU A 225 -1.47 9.53 18.88
N THR A 226 -0.81 8.42 19.16
CA THR A 226 -1.23 7.47 20.19
C THR A 226 -1.15 8.08 21.59
N THR A 227 -1.69 7.42 22.59
CA THR A 227 -1.70 7.91 23.99
C THR A 227 -0.29 8.22 24.51
N ASP A 228 0.71 7.46 24.08
CA ASP A 228 2.13 7.67 24.43
C ASP A 228 2.87 8.66 23.50
N GLY A 229 2.15 9.38 22.63
CA GLY A 229 2.72 10.35 21.71
C GLY A 229 3.44 9.77 20.49
N THR A 230 3.26 8.47 20.19
CA THR A 230 3.84 7.84 19.00
C THR A 230 3.00 8.15 17.77
N PRO A 231 3.57 8.66 16.65
CA PRO A 231 2.83 8.81 15.41
C PRO A 231 2.55 7.45 14.74
N ILE A 232 1.33 7.31 14.19
CA ILE A 232 0.93 6.19 13.32
C ILE A 232 0.42 6.78 12.01
N VAL A 233 0.98 6.34 10.89
CA VAL A 233 0.50 6.70 9.54
C VAL A 233 -0.49 5.63 9.08
N LEU A 234 -1.74 6.02 8.84
CA LEU A 234 -2.80 5.11 8.43
C LEU A 234 -2.68 4.69 6.96
N GLY A 235 -2.82 3.38 6.73
CA GLY A 235 -2.76 2.74 5.42
C GLY A 235 -4.12 2.59 4.72
N PRO A 236 -4.20 1.82 3.63
CA PRO A 236 -5.44 1.61 2.87
C PRO A 236 -6.51 0.80 3.62
N ASP A 237 -6.13 0.00 4.60
CA ASP A 237 -7.04 -0.83 5.41
C ASP A 237 -7.33 -0.18 6.77
N HIS A 238 -7.19 1.15 6.87
CA HIS A 238 -7.44 1.91 8.09
C HIS A 238 -8.88 1.72 8.60
N PRO A 239 -9.11 1.80 9.92
CA PRO A 239 -10.46 1.74 10.45
C PRO A 239 -11.29 2.94 9.98
N ALA A 240 -12.63 2.76 9.86
CA ALA A 240 -13.52 3.84 9.46
C ALA A 240 -13.55 4.98 10.49
N THR A 241 -13.38 4.65 11.77
CA THR A 241 -13.32 5.62 12.88
C THR A 241 -12.13 5.33 13.78
N GLY A 242 -11.60 6.34 14.46
CA GLY A 242 -10.51 6.21 15.41
C GLY A 242 -10.61 7.22 16.56
N GLY A 243 -10.03 6.89 17.70
CA GLY A 243 -10.07 7.69 18.92
C GLY A 243 -8.79 8.49 19.18
N TYR A 244 -7.79 8.45 18.32
CA TYR A 244 -6.58 9.23 18.48
C TYR A 244 -6.61 10.54 17.69
N PRO A 245 -6.04 11.63 18.21
CA PRO A 245 -5.90 12.88 17.49
C PRO A 245 -5.18 12.70 16.16
N VAL A 246 -5.70 13.31 15.10
CA VAL A 246 -5.06 13.36 13.78
C VAL A 246 -4.34 14.70 13.65
N ALA A 247 -3.00 14.67 13.71
CA ALA A 247 -2.18 15.86 13.58
C ALA A 247 -1.99 16.30 12.12
N LEU A 248 -1.78 15.33 11.22
CA LEU A 248 -1.47 15.56 9.80
C LEU A 248 -2.24 14.58 8.92
N VAL A 249 -2.37 14.91 7.63
CA VAL A 249 -2.79 13.98 6.58
C VAL A 249 -1.78 14.05 5.43
N LEU A 250 -1.12 12.95 5.13
CA LEU A 250 -0.15 12.86 4.03
C LEU A 250 -0.82 13.14 2.68
N THR A 251 -0.15 13.89 1.80
CA THR A 251 -0.58 14.02 0.41
C THR A 251 -0.56 12.65 -0.28
N ARG A 252 -1.29 12.49 -1.39
CA ARG A 252 -1.29 11.23 -2.16
C ARG A 252 0.12 10.83 -2.62
N ALA A 253 0.93 11.81 -3.02
CA ALA A 253 2.32 11.58 -3.42
C ALA A 253 3.17 11.11 -2.23
N ALA A 254 3.02 11.72 -1.06
CA ALA A 254 3.71 11.31 0.16
C ALA A 254 3.27 9.91 0.63
N GLN A 255 1.98 9.55 0.51
CA GLN A 255 1.49 8.21 0.81
C GLN A 255 2.17 7.15 -0.07
N ALA A 256 2.31 7.39 -1.38
CA ALA A 256 2.99 6.48 -2.30
C ALA A 256 4.49 6.35 -1.97
N ARG A 257 5.17 7.47 -1.60
CA ARG A 257 6.56 7.42 -1.14
C ARG A 257 6.69 6.66 0.17
N PHE A 258 5.82 6.94 1.13
CA PHE A 258 5.82 6.27 2.43
C PHE A 258 5.62 4.75 2.31
N ALA A 259 4.72 4.30 1.43
CA ALA A 259 4.49 2.87 1.17
C ALA A 259 5.76 2.14 0.69
N ARG A 260 6.71 2.84 0.08
CA ARG A 260 7.98 2.29 -0.38
C ARG A 260 9.08 2.29 0.69
N MET A 261 8.86 3.00 1.82
CA MET A 261 9.85 3.08 2.89
C MET A 261 9.99 1.75 3.62
N ARG A 262 11.22 1.23 3.68
CA ARG A 262 11.51 0.01 4.42
C ARG A 262 11.61 0.32 5.93
N PRO A 263 11.29 -0.64 6.81
CA PRO A 263 11.58 -0.51 8.23
C PRO A 263 13.04 -0.13 8.48
N GLY A 264 13.26 0.78 9.44
CA GLY A 264 14.57 1.34 9.75
C GLY A 264 14.97 2.57 8.94
N LYS A 265 14.23 2.91 7.88
CA LYS A 265 14.43 4.15 7.11
C LYS A 265 13.79 5.33 7.81
N ARG A 266 14.34 6.54 7.54
CA ARG A 266 13.92 7.77 8.22
C ARG A 266 12.98 8.57 7.34
N VAL A 267 12.02 9.24 7.99
CA VAL A 267 11.08 10.15 7.36
C VAL A 267 10.97 11.43 8.18
N ARG A 268 10.61 12.54 7.55
CA ARG A 268 10.30 13.80 8.20
C ARG A 268 9.08 14.43 7.57
N PHE A 269 8.18 14.98 8.39
CA PHE A 269 6.99 15.66 7.90
C PHE A 269 7.29 17.09 7.50
N VAL A 270 6.68 17.55 6.40
CA VAL A 270 6.69 18.94 5.96
C VAL A 270 5.27 19.36 5.60
N LEU A 271 4.86 20.55 6.05
CA LEU A 271 3.56 21.08 5.67
C LEU A 271 3.58 21.61 4.24
N VAL A 272 2.51 21.33 3.49
CA VAL A 272 2.25 21.96 2.19
C VAL A 272 1.05 22.89 2.32
N GLY A 273 1.11 24.05 1.66
CA GLY A 273 0.02 25.01 1.63
C GLY A 273 -0.09 25.90 2.88
N GLY A 274 1.06 26.24 3.47
CA GLY A 274 1.19 27.36 4.40
C GLY A 274 1.63 28.62 3.68
#